data_ce2b138ee9433489e6dfb6fc05c5fbc0
#
_entry.id   ce2b138ee9433489e6dfb6fc05c5fbc0
#
_cell.length_a   1.000
_cell.length_b   1.000
_cell.length_c   1.000
_cell.angle_alpha   90.00
_cell.angle_beta   90.00
_cell.angle_gamma   90.00
#
_symmetry.space_group_name_H-M   'P 1'
#
loop_
_entity.id
_entity.type
_entity.pdbx_description
1 polymer ?
#
loop_
_entity_poly.entity_id
_entity_poly.type
_entity_poly.pdbx_seq_one_letter_code
_entity_poly.pdbx_strand_id
1 'polypeptide(L)'
;KYGIKPPSVFIVGNVVNLREQLRWYDNKPLFGKHVVITRSRTQASRLTEVLEDLGAFCTEIPSIKIESPNDGWASTDQGIEKLAEYNWIVFTSQNGVDAFFKRIYEKGFDTRALGHVKIAVIGPATDKQLLLYGLKADCVPSAYKAEDLAEAMKPLVRRGDKILLPRAKVARSVLPEMLTGYGCHVDVAEAYETVCDEENKEKLKELLVINNLNSVQKFSI
;
A
#
# COMPACT_ATOMS: atom_id res chain seq x y z
N LYS A 1 -41.82 13.60 -23.36
CA LYS A 1 -40.55 14.37 -23.26
C LYS A 1 -39.60 13.52 -22.39
N TYR A 2 -38.51 13.07 -22.99
CA TYR A 2 -37.63 12.05 -22.40
C TYR A 2 -36.49 12.65 -21.49
N GLY A 3 -36.60 13.93 -21.10
CA GLY A 3 -35.67 14.54 -20.14
C GLY A 3 -34.18 14.50 -20.53
N ILE A 4 -33.90 14.42 -21.85
CA ILE A 4 -32.52 14.36 -22.37
C ILE A 4 -31.78 15.65 -22.06
N LYS A 5 -30.59 15.53 -21.48
CA LYS A 5 -29.72 16.64 -21.09
C LYS A 5 -28.41 16.59 -21.87
N PRO A 6 -27.77 17.74 -22.15
CA PRO A 6 -26.41 17.76 -22.71
C PRO A 6 -25.36 17.17 -21.72
N PRO A 7 -24.29 16.57 -22.23
CA PRO A 7 -24.03 16.26 -23.65
C PRO A 7 -24.84 15.05 -24.11
N SER A 8 -25.42 15.15 -25.32
CA SER A 8 -26.25 14.07 -25.91
C SER A 8 -25.94 13.92 -27.38
N VAL A 9 -25.91 12.69 -27.86
CA VAL A 9 -25.69 12.34 -29.28
C VAL A 9 -26.91 11.57 -29.78
N PHE A 10 -27.42 11.98 -30.95
CA PHE A 10 -28.50 11.27 -31.62
C PHE A 10 -27.92 10.47 -32.78
N ILE A 11 -28.20 9.17 -32.81
CA ILE A 11 -27.83 8.26 -33.89
C ILE A 11 -29.10 7.85 -34.62
N VAL A 12 -29.12 8.06 -35.94
CA VAL A 12 -30.26 7.74 -36.80
C VAL A 12 -29.79 6.89 -37.99
N GLY A 13 -30.58 5.90 -38.33
CA GLY A 13 -30.32 5.01 -39.47
C GLY A 13 -30.29 3.53 -39.09
N ASN A 14 -30.06 2.66 -40.07
CA ASN A 14 -30.06 1.20 -39.89
C ASN A 14 -28.99 0.70 -38.89
N VAL A 15 -27.95 1.48 -38.64
CA VAL A 15 -26.90 1.18 -37.65
C VAL A 15 -27.50 1.01 -36.25
N VAL A 16 -28.64 1.63 -35.94
CA VAL A 16 -29.32 1.49 -34.66
C VAL A 16 -29.74 0.04 -34.38
N ASN A 17 -30.04 -0.73 -35.43
CA ASN A 17 -30.43 -2.13 -35.34
C ASN A 17 -29.27 -3.04 -34.88
N LEU A 18 -28.02 -2.58 -35.03
CA LEU A 18 -26.84 -3.33 -34.56
C LEU A 18 -26.61 -3.19 -33.05
N ARG A 19 -27.35 -2.34 -32.36
CA ARG A 19 -27.17 -2.09 -30.92
C ARG A 19 -27.16 -3.37 -30.10
N GLU A 20 -28.09 -4.28 -30.33
CA GLU A 20 -28.21 -5.51 -29.57
C GLU A 20 -26.99 -6.45 -29.75
N GLN A 21 -26.36 -6.40 -30.92
CA GLN A 21 -25.14 -7.16 -31.22
C GLN A 21 -23.88 -6.49 -30.68
N LEU A 22 -23.88 -5.15 -30.58
CA LEU A 22 -22.72 -4.34 -30.19
C LEU A 22 -22.74 -3.93 -28.74
N ARG A 23 -23.71 -4.37 -27.94
CA ARG A 23 -23.86 -4.02 -26.49
C ARG A 23 -22.90 -4.71 -25.54
N TRP A 24 -21.82 -5.28 -26.04
CA TRP A 24 -20.89 -6.02 -25.18
C TRP A 24 -20.36 -5.17 -24.01
N TYR A 25 -20.19 -3.87 -24.20
CA TYR A 25 -19.73 -2.96 -23.15
C TYR A 25 -20.83 -2.65 -22.13
N ASP A 26 -22.06 -2.38 -22.61
CA ASP A 26 -23.21 -2.10 -21.75
C ASP A 26 -23.60 -3.30 -20.87
N ASN A 27 -23.21 -4.51 -21.29
CA ASN A 27 -23.46 -5.76 -20.56
C ASN A 27 -22.40 -6.06 -19.50
N LYS A 28 -21.37 -5.22 -19.35
CA LYS A 28 -20.38 -5.40 -18.29
C LYS A 28 -20.99 -5.24 -16.90
N PRO A 29 -20.53 -6.01 -15.88
CA PRO A 29 -21.15 -6.07 -14.54
C PRO A 29 -21.25 -4.72 -13.82
N LEU A 30 -20.28 -3.81 -14.10
CA LEU A 30 -20.19 -2.51 -13.46
C LEU A 30 -20.51 -1.36 -14.40
N PHE A 31 -21.08 -1.64 -15.58
CA PHE A 31 -21.49 -0.58 -16.51
C PHE A 31 -22.45 0.42 -15.85
N GLY A 32 -22.16 1.71 -16.03
CA GLY A 32 -22.94 2.80 -15.44
C GLY A 32 -22.71 3.01 -13.93
N LYS A 33 -21.77 2.25 -13.30
CA LYS A 33 -21.36 2.49 -11.92
C LYS A 33 -20.18 3.44 -11.87
N HIS A 34 -20.23 4.41 -10.96
CA HIS A 34 -19.12 5.28 -10.63
C HIS A 34 -18.48 4.80 -9.32
N VAL A 35 -17.21 4.47 -9.37
CA VAL A 35 -16.45 3.95 -8.21
C VAL A 35 -15.40 4.98 -7.82
N VAL A 36 -15.39 5.38 -6.55
CA VAL A 36 -14.36 6.25 -6.00
C VAL A 36 -13.35 5.39 -5.25
N ILE A 37 -12.08 5.49 -5.65
CA ILE A 37 -10.98 4.72 -5.09
C ILE A 37 -10.16 5.66 -4.19
N THR A 38 -10.19 5.40 -2.87
CA THR A 38 -9.53 6.24 -1.86
C THR A 38 -8.15 5.73 -1.44
N ARG A 39 -7.64 4.68 -2.10
CA ARG A 39 -6.34 4.09 -1.82
C ARG A 39 -5.21 4.95 -2.38
N SER A 40 -3.97 4.81 -1.85
CA SER A 40 -2.80 5.53 -2.36
C SER A 40 -2.57 5.25 -3.86
N ARG A 41 -2.08 6.24 -4.61
CA ARG A 41 -1.92 6.16 -6.08
C ARG A 41 -1.16 4.93 -6.55
N THR A 42 -0.07 4.57 -5.89
CA THR A 42 0.76 3.40 -6.24
C THR A 42 0.03 2.06 -6.13
N GLN A 43 -1.04 2.00 -5.34
CA GLN A 43 -1.83 0.80 -5.09
C GLN A 43 -3.21 0.85 -5.78
N ALA A 44 -3.63 2.02 -6.27
CA ALA A 44 -4.92 2.22 -6.90
C ALA A 44 -4.95 1.69 -8.34
N SER A 45 -3.90 1.92 -9.13
CA SER A 45 -3.87 1.69 -10.59
C SER A 45 -4.35 0.30 -11.01
N ARG A 46 -3.87 -0.77 -10.36
CA ARG A 46 -4.31 -2.13 -10.70
C ARG A 46 -5.80 -2.38 -10.37
N LEU A 47 -6.30 -1.81 -9.29
CA LEU A 47 -7.72 -1.92 -8.93
C LEU A 47 -8.58 -1.13 -9.90
N THR A 48 -8.13 0.05 -10.29
CA THR A 48 -8.76 0.89 -11.31
C THR A 48 -8.90 0.14 -12.62
N GLU A 49 -7.82 -0.44 -13.14
CA GLU A 49 -7.83 -1.24 -14.38
C GLU A 49 -8.87 -2.37 -14.32
N VAL A 50 -8.89 -3.15 -13.25
CA VAL A 50 -9.84 -4.27 -13.10
C VAL A 50 -11.29 -3.77 -13.06
N LEU A 51 -11.56 -2.67 -12.37
CA LEU A 51 -12.91 -2.10 -12.27
C LEU A 51 -13.37 -1.50 -13.60
N GLU A 52 -12.49 -0.83 -14.33
CA GLU A 52 -12.76 -0.28 -15.66
C GLU A 52 -12.96 -1.40 -16.68
N ASP A 53 -12.20 -2.47 -16.62
CA ASP A 53 -12.42 -3.67 -17.43
C ASP A 53 -13.80 -4.29 -17.18
N LEU A 54 -14.32 -4.17 -15.98
CA LEU A 54 -15.69 -4.57 -15.63
C LEU A 54 -16.75 -3.53 -16.00
N GLY A 55 -16.36 -2.38 -16.58
CA GLY A 55 -17.25 -1.35 -17.09
C GLY A 55 -17.54 -0.21 -16.13
N ALA A 56 -16.87 -0.11 -15.00
CA ALA A 56 -17.01 1.01 -14.09
C ALA A 56 -16.37 2.29 -14.65
N PHE A 57 -16.89 3.44 -14.24
CA PHE A 57 -16.17 4.71 -14.30
C PHE A 57 -15.46 4.94 -12.97
N CYS A 58 -14.13 5.02 -12.97
CA CYS A 58 -13.36 5.14 -11.75
C CYS A 58 -12.83 6.57 -11.56
N THR A 59 -12.85 7.04 -10.29
CA THR A 59 -12.20 8.28 -9.89
C THR A 59 -11.28 7.99 -8.71
N GLU A 60 -9.99 8.24 -8.90
CA GLU A 60 -8.99 8.08 -7.84
C GLU A 60 -8.86 9.36 -7.02
N ILE A 61 -9.23 9.27 -5.74
CA ILE A 61 -9.09 10.35 -4.75
C ILE A 61 -8.42 9.76 -3.50
N PRO A 62 -7.08 9.62 -3.48
CA PRO A 62 -6.36 9.10 -2.32
C PRO A 62 -6.67 9.91 -1.07
N SER A 63 -7.18 9.25 -0.03
CA SER A 63 -7.52 9.91 1.25
C SER A 63 -6.32 10.10 2.17
N ILE A 64 -5.23 9.44 1.87
CA ILE A 64 -3.98 9.48 2.62
C ILE A 64 -2.80 9.69 1.69
N LYS A 65 -1.75 10.33 2.21
CA LYS A 65 -0.43 10.43 1.58
C LYS A 65 0.64 9.92 2.53
N ILE A 66 1.73 9.43 1.94
CA ILE A 66 2.91 9.00 2.67
C ILE A 66 3.90 10.16 2.65
N GLU A 67 4.34 10.57 3.83
CA GLU A 67 5.30 11.65 4.01
C GLU A 67 6.55 11.16 4.75
N SER A 68 7.60 11.96 4.70
CA SER A 68 8.81 11.74 5.47
C SER A 68 8.50 11.74 6.96
N PRO A 69 9.23 10.97 7.78
CA PRO A 69 8.98 10.91 9.21
C PRO A 69 9.27 12.26 9.89
N ASN A 70 8.49 12.61 10.92
CA ASN A 70 8.61 13.88 11.65
C ASN A 70 9.90 14.01 12.46
N ASP A 71 10.60 12.89 12.75
CA ASP A 71 11.90 12.89 13.41
C ASP A 71 13.04 13.33 12.49
N GLY A 72 12.73 13.73 11.24
CA GLY A 72 13.71 14.13 10.24
C GLY A 72 14.64 12.97 9.82
N TRP A 73 14.15 11.73 9.88
CA TRP A 73 14.90 10.50 9.59
C TRP A 73 15.90 10.08 10.68
N ALA A 74 15.90 10.71 11.86
CA ALA A 74 16.91 10.46 12.89
C ALA A 74 16.99 8.97 13.30
N SER A 75 15.85 8.32 13.56
CA SER A 75 15.81 6.90 13.94
C SER A 75 16.20 5.97 12.79
N THR A 76 15.78 6.27 11.57
CA THR A 76 16.15 5.51 10.37
C THR A 76 17.63 5.67 10.05
N ASP A 77 18.19 6.88 10.12
CA ASP A 77 19.61 7.15 9.91
C ASP A 77 20.47 6.41 10.92
N GLN A 78 20.08 6.45 12.19
CA GLN A 78 20.78 5.68 13.23
C GLN A 78 20.76 4.18 12.94
N GLY A 79 19.64 3.65 12.45
CA GLY A 79 19.54 2.25 12.03
C GLY A 79 20.45 1.94 10.84
N ILE A 80 20.52 2.81 9.84
CA ILE A 80 21.39 2.65 8.67
C ILE A 80 22.88 2.70 9.07
N GLU A 81 23.28 3.61 9.94
CA GLU A 81 24.65 3.74 10.41
C GLU A 81 25.12 2.52 11.20
N LYS A 82 24.21 1.84 11.89
CA LYS A 82 24.48 0.60 12.66
C LYS A 82 24.12 -0.67 11.90
N LEU A 83 23.96 -0.62 10.58
CA LEU A 83 23.45 -1.74 9.78
C LEU A 83 24.25 -3.02 9.99
N ALA A 84 25.57 -2.91 10.15
CA ALA A 84 26.48 -4.04 10.40
C ALA A 84 26.22 -4.78 11.73
N GLU A 85 25.49 -4.17 12.66
CA GLU A 85 25.19 -4.78 13.97
C GLU A 85 23.90 -5.61 13.96
N TYR A 86 23.02 -5.44 12.96
CA TYR A 86 21.74 -6.13 12.93
C TYR A 86 21.85 -7.53 12.33
N ASN A 87 21.11 -8.45 12.93
CA ASN A 87 20.94 -9.80 12.44
C ASN A 87 19.74 -9.89 11.49
N TRP A 88 18.73 -9.04 11.75
CA TRP A 88 17.46 -9.02 10.99
C TRP A 88 17.02 -7.61 10.66
N ILE A 89 16.36 -7.47 9.50
CA ILE A 89 15.51 -6.32 9.18
C ILE A 89 14.10 -6.85 8.93
N VAL A 90 13.10 -6.18 9.49
CA VAL A 90 11.70 -6.62 9.39
C VAL A 90 10.85 -5.54 8.74
N PHE A 91 10.21 -5.85 7.62
CA PHE A 91 9.31 -4.94 6.93
C PHE A 91 7.85 -5.38 7.08
N THR A 92 7.02 -4.47 7.59
CA THR A 92 5.59 -4.70 7.80
C THR A 92 4.70 -4.04 6.75
N SER A 93 5.29 -3.41 5.71
CA SER A 93 4.55 -2.76 4.62
C SER A 93 5.45 -2.49 3.41
N GLN A 94 4.83 -2.37 2.23
CA GLN A 94 5.50 -1.92 1.01
C GLN A 94 6.11 -0.52 1.17
N ASN A 95 5.36 0.40 1.81
CA ASN A 95 5.83 1.77 2.06
C ASN A 95 7.08 1.80 2.95
N GLY A 96 7.18 0.89 3.94
CA GLY A 96 8.37 0.75 4.77
C GLY A 96 9.59 0.29 3.99
N VAL A 97 9.40 -0.62 3.02
CA VAL A 97 10.46 -1.04 2.10
C VAL A 97 10.93 0.17 1.28
N ASP A 98 10.02 0.85 0.59
CA ASP A 98 10.35 1.97 -0.29
C ASP A 98 11.04 3.12 0.45
N ALA A 99 10.49 3.50 1.61
CA ALA A 99 11.04 4.58 2.42
C ALA A 99 12.46 4.26 2.92
N PHE A 100 12.68 3.03 3.40
CA PHE A 100 13.98 2.58 3.87
C PHE A 100 15.03 2.54 2.76
N PHE A 101 14.70 1.95 1.59
CA PHE A 101 15.64 1.89 0.47
C PHE A 101 15.91 3.26 -0.14
N LYS A 102 14.90 4.12 -0.25
CA LYS A 102 15.11 5.51 -0.63
C LYS A 102 16.14 6.18 0.28
N ARG A 103 15.99 6.01 1.60
CA ARG A 103 16.91 6.64 2.57
C ARG A 103 18.31 6.04 2.53
N ILE A 104 18.45 4.72 2.36
CA ILE A 104 19.75 4.06 2.16
C ILE A 104 20.50 4.68 0.97
N TYR A 105 19.84 4.86 -0.16
CA TYR A 105 20.44 5.46 -1.36
C TYR A 105 20.82 6.93 -1.16
N GLU A 106 19.97 7.71 -0.49
CA GLU A 106 20.26 9.09 -0.11
C GLU A 106 21.52 9.20 0.79
N LYS A 107 21.74 8.21 1.64
CA LYS A 107 22.94 8.10 2.50
C LYS A 107 24.18 7.54 1.77
N GLY A 108 24.07 7.25 0.48
CA GLY A 108 25.18 6.75 -0.34
C GLY A 108 25.46 5.25 -0.22
N PHE A 109 24.59 4.49 0.43
CA PHE A 109 24.65 3.03 0.47
C PHE A 109 23.79 2.42 -0.65
N ASP A 110 23.94 1.12 -0.87
CA ASP A 110 23.08 0.32 -1.74
C ASP A 110 22.70 -1.01 -1.07
N THR A 111 21.97 -1.86 -1.80
CA THR A 111 21.47 -3.14 -1.29
C THR A 111 22.57 -4.10 -0.82
N ARG A 112 23.82 -3.93 -1.27
CA ARG A 112 24.97 -4.74 -0.83
C ARG A 112 25.29 -4.54 0.65
N ALA A 113 24.91 -3.39 1.22
CA ALA A 113 25.05 -3.13 2.65
C ALA A 113 24.23 -4.10 3.51
N LEU A 114 23.22 -4.76 2.92
CA LEU A 114 22.34 -5.72 3.57
C LEU A 114 22.81 -7.19 3.42
N GLY A 115 23.93 -7.45 2.76
CA GLY A 115 24.35 -8.81 2.38
C GLY A 115 24.58 -9.80 3.54
N HIS A 116 24.70 -9.30 4.76
CA HIS A 116 24.87 -10.12 5.98
C HIS A 116 23.60 -10.21 6.83
N VAL A 117 22.56 -9.42 6.52
CA VAL A 117 21.33 -9.28 7.32
C VAL A 117 20.24 -10.15 6.74
N LYS A 118 19.56 -10.91 7.57
CA LYS A 118 18.35 -11.63 7.16
C LYS A 118 17.15 -10.69 7.11
N ILE A 119 16.23 -10.95 6.20
CA ILE A 119 15.08 -10.10 5.99
C ILE A 119 13.78 -10.87 6.25
N ALA A 120 12.90 -10.31 7.07
CA ALA A 120 11.55 -10.84 7.26
C ALA A 120 10.51 -9.82 6.77
N VAL A 121 9.44 -10.30 6.16
CA VAL A 121 8.35 -9.48 5.65
C VAL A 121 7.00 -10.00 6.10
N ILE A 122 6.03 -9.10 6.29
CA ILE A 122 4.71 -9.47 6.80
C ILE A 122 3.87 -10.29 5.81
N GLY A 123 4.18 -10.23 4.52
CA GLY A 123 3.39 -10.96 3.53
C GLY A 123 3.86 -10.74 2.09
N PRO A 124 3.21 -11.42 1.12
CA PRO A 124 3.67 -11.49 -0.27
C PRO A 124 3.70 -10.15 -1.01
N ALA A 125 2.85 -9.19 -0.64
CA ALA A 125 2.90 -7.86 -1.26
C ALA A 125 4.17 -7.10 -0.87
N THR A 126 4.61 -7.24 0.38
CA THR A 126 5.86 -6.65 0.89
C THR A 126 7.08 -7.39 0.32
N ASP A 127 7.01 -8.71 0.17
CA ASP A 127 8.08 -9.50 -0.47
C ASP A 127 8.25 -9.14 -1.95
N LYS A 128 7.14 -8.96 -2.69
CA LYS A 128 7.19 -8.46 -4.07
C LYS A 128 7.81 -7.07 -4.18
N GLN A 129 7.54 -6.20 -3.21
CA GLN A 129 8.16 -4.87 -3.17
C GLN A 129 9.67 -4.98 -2.91
N LEU A 130 10.08 -5.87 -2.01
CA LEU A 130 11.49 -6.14 -1.73
C LEU A 130 12.25 -6.66 -2.97
N LEU A 131 11.59 -7.50 -3.78
CA LEU A 131 12.16 -8.02 -5.04
C LEU A 131 12.51 -6.92 -6.04
N LEU A 132 11.81 -5.77 -6.04
CA LEU A 132 12.14 -4.64 -6.91
C LEU A 132 13.52 -4.04 -6.58
N TYR A 133 14.00 -4.24 -5.36
CA TYR A 133 15.33 -3.85 -4.89
C TYR A 133 16.37 -4.98 -5.03
N GLY A 134 16.00 -6.08 -5.69
CA GLY A 134 16.89 -7.22 -5.94
C GLY A 134 17.11 -8.13 -4.73
N LEU A 135 16.29 -8.02 -3.70
CA LEU A 135 16.37 -8.82 -2.47
C LEU A 135 15.15 -9.72 -2.32
N LYS A 136 15.32 -10.82 -1.60
CA LYS A 136 14.27 -11.77 -1.28
C LYS A 136 14.21 -11.97 0.23
N ALA A 137 12.98 -12.10 0.77
CA ALA A 137 12.82 -12.34 2.19
C ALA A 137 13.24 -13.76 2.60
N ASP A 138 13.91 -13.88 3.75
CA ASP A 138 14.25 -15.14 4.41
C ASP A 138 13.06 -15.71 5.20
N CYS A 139 12.13 -14.85 5.62
CA CYS A 139 10.95 -15.24 6.38
C CYS A 139 9.70 -14.49 5.88
N VAL A 140 8.71 -15.27 5.47
CA VAL A 140 7.36 -14.78 5.10
C VAL A 140 6.35 -15.67 5.81
N PRO A 141 5.46 -15.15 6.67
CA PRO A 141 4.47 -15.95 7.37
C PRO A 141 3.36 -16.46 6.44
N SER A 142 2.64 -17.49 6.85
CA SER A 142 1.49 -18.05 6.11
C SER A 142 0.23 -17.20 6.24
N ALA A 143 0.08 -16.46 7.35
CA ALA A 143 -0.96 -15.45 7.53
C ALA A 143 -0.29 -14.08 7.74
N TYR A 144 -0.96 -13.00 7.27
CA TYR A 144 -0.30 -11.70 7.04
C TYR A 144 -0.57 -10.73 8.20
N LYS A 145 -0.37 -11.19 9.43
CA LYS A 145 -0.50 -10.40 10.65
C LYS A 145 0.83 -10.29 11.39
N ALA A 146 0.92 -9.30 12.25
CA ALA A 146 2.12 -9.07 13.07
C ALA A 146 2.45 -10.25 13.96
N GLU A 147 1.43 -10.85 14.55
CA GLU A 147 1.50 -12.04 15.42
C GLU A 147 2.05 -13.25 14.66
N ASP A 148 1.53 -13.49 13.45
CA ASP A 148 1.96 -14.62 12.61
C ASP A 148 3.41 -14.45 12.15
N LEU A 149 3.83 -13.22 11.87
CA LEU A 149 5.23 -12.92 11.53
C LEU A 149 6.14 -13.19 12.72
N ALA A 150 5.76 -12.74 13.93
CA ALA A 150 6.53 -13.01 15.13
C ALA A 150 6.68 -14.51 15.38
N GLU A 151 5.59 -15.30 15.29
CA GLU A 151 5.63 -16.76 15.46
C GLU A 151 6.48 -17.44 14.39
N ALA A 152 6.42 -16.99 13.12
CA ALA A 152 7.26 -17.52 12.05
C ALA A 152 8.76 -17.22 12.28
N MET A 153 9.08 -16.07 12.85
CA MET A 153 10.45 -15.69 13.19
C MET A 153 10.99 -16.40 14.45
N LYS A 154 10.13 -16.82 15.37
CA LYS A 154 10.52 -17.43 16.67
C LYS A 154 11.57 -18.56 16.55
N PRO A 155 11.44 -19.55 15.65
CA PRO A 155 12.45 -20.60 15.47
C PRO A 155 13.72 -20.11 14.76
N LEU A 156 13.70 -18.92 14.14
CA LEU A 156 14.79 -18.38 13.32
C LEU A 156 15.69 -17.40 14.06
N VAL A 157 15.14 -16.72 15.08
CA VAL A 157 15.84 -15.73 15.88
C VAL A 157 16.54 -16.38 17.09
N ARG A 158 17.59 -15.74 17.56
CA ARG A 158 18.32 -16.14 18.75
C ARG A 158 18.22 -15.05 19.82
N ARG A 159 18.30 -15.45 21.08
CA ARG A 159 18.40 -14.50 22.17
C ARG A 159 19.62 -13.59 21.97
N GLY A 160 19.40 -12.28 22.05
CA GLY A 160 20.41 -11.27 21.79
C GLY A 160 20.48 -10.79 20.34
N ASP A 161 19.75 -11.40 19.39
CA ASP A 161 19.68 -10.88 18.03
C ASP A 161 19.18 -9.44 18.00
N LYS A 162 19.85 -8.61 17.20
CA LYS A 162 19.45 -7.22 16.95
C LYS A 162 18.59 -7.16 15.71
N ILE A 163 17.45 -6.52 15.82
CA ILE A 163 16.42 -6.42 14.78
C ILE A 163 16.15 -4.96 14.50
N LEU A 164 16.31 -4.54 13.25
CA LEU A 164 15.85 -3.23 12.77
C LEU A 164 14.43 -3.38 12.20
N LEU A 165 13.52 -2.51 12.65
CA LEU A 165 12.12 -2.52 12.23
C LEU A 165 11.74 -1.17 11.59
N PRO A 166 12.03 -0.94 10.28
CA PRO A 166 11.57 0.25 9.57
C PRO A 166 10.06 0.18 9.34
N ARG A 167 9.33 1.18 9.87
CA ARG A 167 7.85 1.17 9.85
C ARG A 167 7.27 2.58 9.92
N ALA A 168 5.95 2.66 9.78
CA ALA A 168 5.24 3.91 10.06
C ALA A 168 5.40 4.30 11.53
N LYS A 169 5.44 5.59 11.82
CA LYS A 169 5.44 6.14 13.18
C LYS A 169 4.27 5.61 14.01
N VAL A 170 3.06 5.67 13.44
CA VAL A 170 1.86 5.12 14.09
C VAL A 170 1.65 3.70 13.59
N ALA A 171 2.02 2.72 14.42
CA ALA A 171 1.83 1.31 14.14
C ALA A 171 1.67 0.52 15.45
N ARG A 172 1.08 -0.69 15.39
CA ARG A 172 0.83 -1.53 16.57
C ARG A 172 2.15 -1.97 17.21
N SER A 173 2.20 -2.01 18.54
CA SER A 173 3.38 -2.44 19.31
C SER A 173 3.57 -3.96 19.39
N VAL A 174 2.61 -4.76 18.96
CA VAL A 174 2.58 -6.22 19.12
C VAL A 174 3.84 -6.90 18.59
N LEU A 175 4.28 -6.59 17.37
CA LEU A 175 5.45 -7.25 16.78
C LEU A 175 6.76 -6.97 17.55
N PRO A 176 7.13 -5.72 17.84
CA PRO A 176 8.33 -5.46 18.65
C PRO A 176 8.24 -6.04 20.06
N GLU A 177 7.08 -6.04 20.70
CA GLU A 177 6.86 -6.64 22.03
C GLU A 177 7.09 -8.15 22.00
N MET A 178 6.53 -8.87 21.03
CA MET A 178 6.73 -10.32 20.89
C MET A 178 8.20 -10.67 20.61
N LEU A 179 8.85 -9.97 19.69
CA LEU A 179 10.27 -10.21 19.37
C LEU A 179 11.18 -9.91 20.58
N THR A 180 10.88 -8.86 21.34
CA THR A 180 11.56 -8.59 22.61
C THR A 180 11.30 -9.69 23.63
N GLY A 181 10.09 -10.22 23.69
CA GLY A 181 9.73 -11.39 24.52
C GLY A 181 10.50 -12.66 24.17
N TYR A 182 10.97 -12.80 22.92
CA TYR A 182 11.88 -13.89 22.51
C TYR A 182 13.34 -13.62 22.87
N GLY A 183 13.63 -12.48 23.48
CA GLY A 183 14.97 -12.08 23.91
C GLY A 183 15.78 -11.33 22.87
N CYS A 184 15.14 -10.80 21.80
CA CYS A 184 15.77 -9.96 20.81
C CYS A 184 15.83 -8.49 21.26
N HIS A 185 16.77 -7.73 20.70
CA HIS A 185 16.81 -6.26 20.79
C HIS A 185 16.19 -5.67 19.54
N VAL A 186 15.10 -4.91 19.70
CA VAL A 186 14.35 -4.37 18.56
C VAL A 186 14.47 -2.86 18.53
N ASP A 187 15.11 -2.35 17.47
CA ASP A 187 15.21 -0.93 17.17
C ASP A 187 14.14 -0.58 16.15
N VAL A 188 13.19 0.25 16.56
CA VAL A 188 12.13 0.76 15.68
C VAL A 188 12.65 2.01 14.98
N ALA A 189 12.63 1.99 13.65
CA ALA A 189 12.99 3.13 12.81
C ALA A 189 11.73 3.73 12.18
N GLU A 190 11.46 5.00 12.45
CA GLU A 190 10.37 5.73 11.80
C GLU A 190 10.77 6.01 10.36
N ALA A 191 10.25 5.21 9.42
CA ALA A 191 10.60 5.31 8.01
C ALA A 191 9.65 6.22 7.23
N TYR A 192 8.41 6.38 7.68
CA TYR A 192 7.41 7.23 7.05
C TYR A 192 6.26 7.57 7.99
N GLU A 193 5.49 8.58 7.61
CA GLU A 193 4.20 8.87 8.21
C GLU A 193 3.07 8.74 7.21
N THR A 194 1.90 8.33 7.71
CA THR A 194 0.66 8.32 6.95
C THR A 194 -0.17 9.49 7.45
N VAL A 195 -0.39 10.48 6.58
CA VAL A 195 -1.17 11.67 6.91
C VAL A 195 -2.42 11.76 6.03
N CYS A 196 -3.43 12.46 6.52
CA CYS A 196 -4.62 12.75 5.72
C CYS A 196 -4.25 13.70 4.57
N ASP A 197 -4.74 13.40 3.36
CA ASP A 197 -4.64 14.32 2.24
C ASP A 197 -5.82 15.29 2.27
N GLU A 198 -5.62 16.46 2.91
CA GLU A 198 -6.70 17.43 3.12
C GLU A 198 -7.25 18.00 1.79
N GLU A 199 -6.42 18.13 0.76
CA GLU A 199 -6.87 18.58 -0.56
C GLU A 199 -7.83 17.55 -1.19
N ASN A 200 -7.45 16.29 -1.15
CA ASN A 200 -8.28 15.22 -1.67
C ASN A 200 -9.51 14.95 -0.80
N LYS A 201 -9.45 15.22 0.48
CA LYS A 201 -10.60 15.16 1.39
C LYS A 201 -11.69 16.16 0.99
N GLU A 202 -11.32 17.40 0.65
CA GLU A 202 -12.28 18.40 0.15
C GLU A 202 -12.86 17.99 -1.21
N LYS A 203 -12.03 17.53 -2.15
CA LYS A 203 -12.50 17.00 -3.45
C LYS A 203 -13.49 15.84 -3.28
N LEU A 204 -13.22 14.96 -2.32
CA LEU A 204 -14.12 13.85 -2.01
C LEU A 204 -15.46 14.34 -1.46
N LYS A 205 -15.46 15.33 -0.58
CA LYS A 205 -16.70 15.95 -0.09
C LYS A 205 -17.52 16.56 -1.21
N GLU A 206 -16.89 17.35 -2.07
CA GLU A 206 -17.55 17.97 -3.23
C GLU A 206 -18.18 16.90 -4.14
N LEU A 207 -17.44 15.84 -4.46
CA LEU A 207 -17.93 14.75 -5.30
C LEU A 207 -19.14 14.03 -4.67
N LEU A 208 -19.12 13.79 -3.37
CA LEU A 208 -20.24 13.17 -2.64
C LEU A 208 -21.51 14.06 -2.66
N VAL A 209 -21.33 15.37 -2.56
CA VAL A 209 -22.45 16.34 -2.60
C VAL A 209 -23.03 16.43 -4.01
N ILE A 210 -22.20 16.54 -5.05
CA ILE A 210 -22.65 16.70 -6.45
C ILE A 210 -23.43 15.46 -6.92
N ASN A 211 -23.00 14.27 -6.55
CA ASN A 211 -23.58 13.02 -7.04
C ASN A 211 -24.76 12.50 -6.19
N ASN A 212 -25.17 13.22 -5.15
CA ASN A 212 -26.26 12.79 -4.24
C ASN A 212 -26.05 11.35 -3.74
N LEU A 213 -24.80 10.96 -3.47
CA LEU A 213 -24.44 9.61 -3.05
C LEU A 213 -24.86 9.38 -1.60
N ASN A 214 -26.14 9.00 -1.41
CA ASN A 214 -26.70 8.70 -0.10
C ASN A 214 -26.18 7.40 0.54
N SER A 215 -25.32 6.65 -0.16
CA SER A 215 -24.71 5.44 0.38
C SER A 215 -23.30 5.22 -0.18
N VAL A 216 -22.29 5.35 0.67
CA VAL A 216 -20.94 4.90 0.39
C VAL A 216 -20.80 3.47 0.90
N GLN A 217 -20.79 2.49 -0.01
CA GLN A 217 -20.39 1.14 0.34
C GLN A 217 -18.88 1.08 0.48
N LYS A 218 -18.40 0.79 1.70
CA LYS A 218 -16.99 0.52 1.96
C LYS A 218 -16.68 -0.91 1.58
N PHE A 219 -15.84 -1.11 0.57
CA PHE A 219 -15.21 -2.39 0.33
C PHE A 219 -13.81 -2.36 0.97
N SER A 220 -13.58 -3.22 1.97
CA SER A 220 -12.26 -3.52 2.48
C SER A 220 -11.78 -4.79 1.78
N ILE A 221 -10.69 -4.67 1.03
CA ILE A 221 -10.00 -5.82 0.41
C ILE A 221 -8.71 -6.05 1.20
#